data_c2ed9eee3a0f6c9e551e2b1a957f181f
#
_entry.id   c2ed9eee3a0f6c9e551e2b1a957f181f
#
_cell.length_a   1.000
_cell.length_b   1.000
_cell.length_c   1.000
_cell.angle_alpha   90.00
_cell.angle_beta   90.00
_cell.angle_gamma   90.00
#
_symmetry.space_group_name_H-M   'P 1'
#
loop_
_entity.id
_entity.type
_entity.pdbx_description
1 polymer ?
#
loop_
_entity_poly.entity_id
_entity_poly.type
_entity_poly.pdbx_seq_one_letter_code
_entity_poly.pdbx_strand_id
1 'polypeptide(L)'
;PITAPKGAGTGKMLLLIDNYDSFTFNLVHYLGELGGDCHVYRNDALDVQAAMAMNPSGIILSPGPCDPDRAGICLALTEAAAETNTPLLGVCLGHQTIGQAFGGKVVRAGDIVHGKLGEMHHEEASVFKGLPSPLQATRYHSLIVDRATLPDCLEVTAWLDDGTIMGLAHKTKPIHGVQFHPESIRSQHGHAMLKNFLDLVPVPA
;
A
#
# COMPACT_ATOMS: atom_id res chain seq x y z
N PRO A 1 5.58 -7.36 -19.25
CA PRO A 1 6.02 -7.31 -17.87
C PRO A 1 7.39 -6.64 -17.78
N ILE A 2 7.52 -5.69 -16.86
CA ILE A 2 8.81 -5.08 -16.54
C ILE A 2 9.28 -5.81 -15.28
N THR A 3 10.35 -6.59 -15.41
CA THR A 3 10.97 -7.25 -14.26
C THR A 3 12.10 -6.37 -13.72
N ALA A 4 12.18 -6.23 -12.41
CA ALA A 4 13.31 -5.59 -11.74
C ALA A 4 14.61 -6.44 -11.94
N PRO A 5 15.81 -5.82 -11.89
CA PRO A 5 17.05 -6.57 -11.93
C PRO A 5 17.12 -7.55 -10.76
N LYS A 6 17.42 -8.82 -11.06
CA LYS A 6 17.56 -9.89 -10.07
C LYS A 6 18.70 -9.58 -9.10
N GLY A 7 18.36 -9.05 -7.94
CA GLY A 7 19.18 -9.21 -6.74
C GLY A 7 19.12 -10.66 -6.25
N ALA A 8 19.96 -11.08 -5.31
CA ALA A 8 19.89 -12.40 -4.67
C ALA A 8 18.51 -12.51 -3.97
N GLY A 9 17.50 -12.99 -4.72
CA GLY A 9 16.11 -12.92 -4.33
C GLY A 9 15.82 -13.81 -3.12
N THR A 10 15.00 -13.30 -2.21
CA THR A 10 14.44 -14.05 -1.07
C THR A 10 13.44 -15.13 -1.50
N GLY A 11 13.22 -15.32 -2.83
CA GLY A 11 12.20 -16.20 -3.37
C GLY A 11 10.77 -15.65 -3.25
N LYS A 12 10.58 -14.45 -2.71
CA LYS A 12 9.27 -13.82 -2.54
C LYS A 12 8.86 -13.10 -3.83
N MET A 13 7.98 -13.71 -4.62
CA MET A 13 7.40 -13.05 -5.79
C MET A 13 6.34 -12.05 -5.34
N LEU A 14 6.57 -10.78 -5.65
CA LEU A 14 5.67 -9.68 -5.35
C LEU A 14 4.95 -9.26 -6.63
N LEU A 15 3.62 -9.32 -6.60
CA LEU A 15 2.80 -8.77 -7.68
C LEU A 15 2.54 -7.29 -7.39
N LEU A 16 3.08 -6.40 -8.22
CA LEU A 16 2.85 -4.97 -8.09
C LEU A 16 1.89 -4.52 -9.18
N ILE A 17 0.76 -3.96 -8.76
CA ILE A 17 -0.23 -3.36 -9.66
C ILE A 17 0.09 -1.87 -9.81
N ASP A 18 0.45 -1.48 -11.02
CA ASP A 18 0.77 -0.11 -11.39
C ASP A 18 -0.50 0.65 -11.83
N ASN A 19 -0.90 1.62 -11.04
CA ASN A 19 -2.05 2.50 -11.28
C ASN A 19 -1.69 3.70 -12.17
N TYR A 20 -0.76 3.53 -13.13
CA TYR A 20 -0.31 4.59 -14.05
C TYR A 20 0.35 5.76 -13.32
N ASP A 21 1.17 5.44 -12.31
CA ASP A 21 1.84 6.42 -11.48
C ASP A 21 3.35 6.49 -11.74
N SER A 22 3.90 7.71 -11.71
CA SER A 22 5.33 7.94 -11.91
C SER A 22 6.20 7.45 -10.75
N PHE A 23 5.64 7.29 -9.54
CA PHE A 23 6.36 6.81 -8.35
C PHE A 23 6.41 5.28 -8.24
N THR A 24 5.68 4.54 -9.11
CA THR A 24 5.68 3.07 -9.11
C THR A 24 7.09 2.49 -9.19
N PHE A 25 7.96 3.07 -10.03
CA PHE A 25 9.34 2.58 -10.18
C PHE A 25 10.19 2.78 -8.93
N ASN A 26 9.94 3.81 -8.12
CA ASN A 26 10.63 3.98 -6.84
C ASN A 26 10.23 2.88 -5.85
N LEU A 27 8.93 2.48 -5.81
CA LEU A 27 8.50 1.32 -5.03
C LEU A 27 9.21 0.05 -5.47
N VAL A 28 9.24 -0.22 -6.79
CA VAL A 28 9.93 -1.39 -7.34
C VAL A 28 11.41 -1.38 -6.96
N HIS A 29 12.06 -0.23 -7.06
CA HIS A 29 13.47 -0.08 -6.71
C HIS A 29 13.74 -0.38 -5.24
N TYR A 30 12.98 0.24 -4.32
CA TYR A 30 13.13 0.03 -2.89
C TYR A 30 12.83 -1.42 -2.47
N LEU A 31 11.77 -2.00 -3.02
CA LEU A 31 11.45 -3.42 -2.76
C LEU A 31 12.53 -4.35 -3.30
N GLY A 32 13.08 -4.03 -4.48
CA GLY A 32 14.19 -4.78 -5.07
C GLY A 32 15.48 -4.72 -4.23
N GLU A 33 15.83 -3.54 -3.68
CA GLU A 33 16.96 -3.37 -2.75
C GLU A 33 16.77 -4.19 -1.47
N LEU A 34 15.53 -4.41 -1.06
CA LEU A 34 15.16 -5.23 0.11
C LEU A 34 15.02 -6.73 -0.24
N GLY A 35 15.32 -7.13 -1.47
CA GLY A 35 15.32 -8.53 -1.92
C GLY A 35 13.96 -9.03 -2.44
N GLY A 36 12.99 -8.16 -2.68
CA GLY A 36 11.72 -8.52 -3.30
C GLY A 36 11.85 -8.72 -4.81
N ASP A 37 11.26 -9.78 -5.35
CA ASP A 37 11.17 -10.04 -6.79
C ASP A 37 9.85 -9.46 -7.33
N CYS A 38 9.88 -8.21 -7.82
CA CYS A 38 8.70 -7.48 -8.23
C CYS A 38 8.32 -7.77 -9.68
N HIS A 39 7.10 -8.26 -9.89
CA HIS A 39 6.45 -8.42 -11.18
C HIS A 39 5.39 -7.34 -11.35
N VAL A 40 5.62 -6.40 -12.26
CA VAL A 40 4.79 -5.20 -12.43
C VAL A 40 3.81 -5.38 -13.57
N TYR A 41 2.53 -5.14 -13.30
CA TYR A 41 1.46 -5.12 -14.28
C TYR A 41 0.60 -3.87 -14.10
N ARG A 42 0.13 -3.30 -15.22
CA ARG A 42 -0.87 -2.23 -15.19
C ARG A 42 -2.18 -2.75 -14.61
N ASN A 43 -2.93 -1.89 -13.97
CA ASN A 43 -4.18 -2.24 -13.29
C ASN A 43 -5.31 -2.75 -14.21
N ASP A 44 -5.14 -2.61 -15.51
CA ASP A 44 -6.03 -3.08 -16.59
C ASP A 44 -5.40 -4.18 -17.49
N ALA A 45 -4.19 -4.63 -17.15
CA ALA A 45 -3.46 -5.62 -17.94
C ALA A 45 -3.79 -7.08 -17.58
N LEU A 46 -4.37 -7.30 -16.41
CA LEU A 46 -4.76 -8.62 -15.88
C LEU A 46 -6.18 -8.53 -15.31
N ASP A 47 -6.90 -9.63 -15.32
CA ASP A 47 -8.04 -9.82 -14.43
C ASP A 47 -7.57 -10.40 -13.07
N VAL A 48 -8.47 -10.42 -12.10
CA VAL A 48 -8.16 -10.91 -10.74
C VAL A 48 -7.78 -12.40 -10.75
N GLN A 49 -8.44 -13.21 -11.58
CA GLN A 49 -8.15 -14.63 -11.69
C GLN A 49 -6.72 -14.87 -12.18
N ALA A 50 -6.31 -14.17 -13.24
CA ALA A 50 -4.96 -14.26 -13.78
C ALA A 50 -3.91 -13.76 -12.76
N ALA A 51 -4.19 -12.66 -12.06
CA ALA A 51 -3.33 -12.11 -11.02
C ALA A 51 -3.12 -13.12 -9.87
N MET A 52 -4.17 -13.71 -9.35
CA MET A 52 -4.11 -14.69 -8.27
C MET A 52 -3.52 -16.03 -8.71
N ALA A 53 -3.75 -16.44 -9.98
CA ALA A 53 -3.14 -17.66 -10.55
C ALA A 53 -1.61 -17.61 -10.66
N MET A 54 -1.01 -16.41 -10.61
CA MET A 54 0.45 -16.23 -10.50
C MET A 54 1.00 -16.68 -9.13
N ASN A 55 0.11 -16.95 -8.17
CA ASN A 55 0.44 -17.34 -6.80
C ASN A 55 1.43 -16.38 -6.12
N PRO A 56 1.13 -15.06 -6.08
CA PRO A 56 2.04 -14.09 -5.49
C PRO A 56 2.23 -14.32 -3.99
N SER A 57 3.46 -14.22 -3.51
CA SER A 57 3.77 -14.24 -2.09
C SER A 57 3.25 -12.99 -1.36
N GLY A 58 3.17 -11.87 -2.08
CA GLY A 58 2.60 -10.62 -1.61
C GLY A 58 2.16 -9.74 -2.78
N ILE A 59 1.25 -8.80 -2.50
CA ILE A 59 0.69 -7.88 -3.49
C ILE A 59 0.95 -6.45 -3.05
N ILE A 60 1.32 -5.57 -4.00
CA ILE A 60 1.45 -4.14 -3.77
C ILE A 60 0.53 -3.40 -4.74
N LEU A 61 -0.31 -2.51 -4.21
CA LEU A 61 -1.10 -1.57 -5.01
C LEU A 61 -0.40 -0.22 -5.00
N SER A 62 0.04 0.25 -6.16
CA SER A 62 0.78 1.50 -6.29
C SER A 62 -0.09 2.74 -6.02
N PRO A 63 0.55 3.91 -5.80
CA PRO A 63 -0.11 5.18 -6.00
C PRO A 63 -0.74 5.28 -7.38
N GLY A 64 -1.60 6.26 -7.59
CA GLY A 64 -2.18 6.53 -8.90
C GLY A 64 -3.14 7.71 -8.89
N PRO A 65 -3.55 8.16 -10.07
CA PRO A 65 -4.54 9.21 -10.22
C PRO A 65 -5.96 8.71 -9.94
N CYS A 66 -6.90 9.65 -9.84
CA CYS A 66 -8.33 9.41 -9.72
C CYS A 66 -8.75 8.83 -8.36
N ASP A 67 -9.51 7.76 -8.35
CA ASP A 67 -10.14 7.14 -7.20
C ASP A 67 -10.16 5.61 -7.36
N PRO A 68 -10.52 4.85 -6.30
CA PRO A 68 -10.56 3.39 -6.35
C PRO A 68 -11.48 2.78 -7.40
N ASP A 69 -12.59 3.43 -7.75
CA ASP A 69 -13.53 2.93 -8.77
C ASP A 69 -12.90 2.90 -10.17
N ARG A 70 -11.86 3.70 -10.39
CA ARG A 70 -11.11 3.80 -11.65
C ARG A 70 -9.72 3.16 -11.59
N ALA A 71 -9.46 2.36 -10.56
CA ALA A 71 -8.18 1.68 -10.35
C ALA A 71 -8.16 0.23 -10.90
N GLY A 72 -8.89 -0.04 -11.98
CA GLY A 72 -8.91 -1.34 -12.64
C GLY A 72 -9.27 -2.48 -11.68
N ILE A 73 -8.43 -3.50 -11.58
CA ILE A 73 -8.70 -4.69 -10.75
C ILE A 73 -8.48 -4.47 -9.25
N CYS A 74 -8.01 -3.30 -8.80
CA CYS A 74 -7.48 -3.13 -7.44
C CYS A 74 -8.51 -3.43 -6.33
N LEU A 75 -9.79 -3.02 -6.48
CA LEU A 75 -10.83 -3.32 -5.49
C LEU A 75 -11.02 -4.84 -5.34
N ALA A 76 -11.35 -5.52 -6.44
CA ALA A 76 -11.59 -6.96 -6.44
C ALA A 76 -10.33 -7.78 -6.07
N LEU A 77 -9.14 -7.29 -6.42
CA LEU A 77 -7.88 -7.94 -6.03
C LEU A 77 -7.63 -7.81 -4.52
N THR A 78 -8.03 -6.69 -3.89
CA THR A 78 -7.96 -6.52 -2.43
C THR A 78 -8.86 -7.52 -1.71
N GLU A 79 -10.08 -7.71 -2.19
CA GLU A 79 -11.01 -8.72 -1.65
C GLU A 79 -10.44 -10.15 -1.81
N ALA A 80 -9.95 -10.50 -3.00
CA ALA A 80 -9.34 -11.80 -3.26
C ALA A 80 -8.10 -12.06 -2.40
N ALA A 81 -7.26 -11.06 -2.19
CA ALA A 81 -6.10 -11.15 -1.30
C ALA A 81 -6.53 -11.42 0.16
N ALA A 82 -7.59 -10.77 0.62
CA ALA A 82 -8.12 -11.00 1.96
C ALA A 82 -8.71 -12.41 2.11
N GLU A 83 -9.43 -12.92 1.11
CA GLU A 83 -9.99 -14.28 1.11
C GLU A 83 -8.89 -15.35 1.19
N THR A 84 -7.81 -15.17 0.44
CA THR A 84 -6.69 -16.12 0.37
C THR A 84 -5.63 -15.90 1.45
N ASN A 85 -5.77 -14.87 2.30
CA ASN A 85 -4.75 -14.41 3.26
C ASN A 85 -3.40 -14.07 2.58
N THR A 86 -3.44 -13.59 1.35
CA THR A 86 -2.24 -13.09 0.66
C THR A 86 -1.90 -11.71 1.19
N PRO A 87 -0.67 -11.47 1.71
CA PRO A 87 -0.27 -10.15 2.19
C PRO A 87 -0.40 -9.08 1.11
N LEU A 88 -1.02 -7.94 1.45
CA LEU A 88 -1.22 -6.83 0.54
C LEU A 88 -0.86 -5.51 1.21
N LEU A 89 -0.07 -4.69 0.50
CA LEU A 89 0.23 -3.30 0.86
C LEU A 89 -0.36 -2.35 -0.19
N GLY A 90 -1.23 -1.44 0.24
CA GLY A 90 -1.74 -0.35 -0.58
C GLY A 90 -1.05 0.97 -0.27
N VAL A 91 -0.55 1.66 -1.30
CA VAL A 91 0.10 2.98 -1.17
C VAL A 91 -0.76 4.04 -1.84
N CYS A 92 -1.10 5.09 -1.14
CA CYS A 92 -1.90 6.24 -1.57
C CYS A 92 -3.25 5.80 -2.17
N LEU A 93 -3.40 5.73 -3.49
CA LEU A 93 -4.60 5.17 -4.13
C LEU A 93 -4.87 3.72 -3.67
N GLY A 94 -3.83 2.91 -3.51
CA GLY A 94 -3.95 1.55 -2.98
C GLY A 94 -4.49 1.50 -1.54
N HIS A 95 -4.10 2.44 -0.69
CA HIS A 95 -4.65 2.60 0.66
C HIS A 95 -6.15 2.97 0.62
N GLN A 96 -6.53 3.91 -0.23
CA GLN A 96 -7.94 4.29 -0.44
C GLN A 96 -8.76 3.12 -0.96
N THR A 97 -8.16 2.31 -1.85
CA THR A 97 -8.76 1.07 -2.36
C THR A 97 -9.06 0.09 -1.23
N ILE A 98 -8.15 -0.09 -0.27
CA ILE A 98 -8.40 -0.92 0.92
C ILE A 98 -9.59 -0.38 1.71
N GLY A 99 -9.60 0.92 2.01
CA GLY A 99 -10.72 1.53 2.74
C GLY A 99 -12.07 1.26 2.08
N GLN A 100 -12.16 1.41 0.76
CA GLN A 100 -13.38 1.22 -0.01
C GLN A 100 -13.76 -0.26 -0.19
N ALA A 101 -12.81 -1.15 -0.44
CA ALA A 101 -13.06 -2.58 -0.65
C ALA A 101 -13.76 -3.22 0.56
N PHE A 102 -13.48 -2.75 1.76
CA PHE A 102 -14.13 -3.22 2.99
C PHE A 102 -15.36 -2.41 3.42
N GLY A 103 -15.84 -1.46 2.59
CA GLY A 103 -17.10 -0.75 2.80
C GLY A 103 -16.97 0.66 3.36
N GLY A 104 -15.76 1.18 3.56
CA GLY A 104 -15.51 2.59 3.90
C GLY A 104 -15.74 3.51 2.71
N LYS A 105 -15.83 4.81 2.96
CA LYS A 105 -15.94 5.83 1.91
C LYS A 105 -14.63 6.56 1.71
N VAL A 106 -14.36 6.88 0.45
CA VAL A 106 -13.27 7.77 0.04
C VAL A 106 -13.88 9.14 -0.29
N VAL A 107 -13.39 10.17 0.38
CA VAL A 107 -13.93 11.53 0.29
C VAL A 107 -12.83 12.53 -0.02
N ARG A 108 -13.20 13.75 -0.43
CA ARG A 108 -12.24 14.83 -0.61
C ARG A 108 -11.64 15.23 0.73
N ALA A 109 -10.32 15.39 0.77
CA ALA A 109 -9.62 16.00 1.88
C ALA A 109 -10.03 17.48 2.02
N GLY A 110 -10.01 18.00 3.23
CA GLY A 110 -10.25 19.43 3.47
C GLY A 110 -9.24 20.30 2.72
N ASP A 111 -7.99 19.87 2.66
CA ASP A 111 -6.90 20.49 1.91
C ASP A 111 -6.35 19.57 0.83
N ILE A 112 -6.10 20.12 -0.36
CA ILE A 112 -5.37 19.43 -1.41
C ILE A 112 -3.87 19.49 -1.07
N VAL A 113 -3.25 18.33 -0.92
CA VAL A 113 -1.84 18.23 -0.55
C VAL A 113 -1.02 17.71 -1.74
N HIS A 114 0.00 18.47 -2.11
CA HIS A 114 0.91 18.11 -3.19
C HIS A 114 2.37 18.31 -2.79
N GLY A 115 3.07 17.21 -2.52
CA GLY A 115 4.50 17.21 -2.16
C GLY A 115 4.82 17.83 -0.80
N LYS A 116 3.85 17.98 0.10
CA LYS A 116 4.06 18.48 1.46
C LYS A 116 4.45 17.34 2.40
N LEU A 117 5.35 17.64 3.32
CA LEU A 117 5.62 16.78 4.46
C LEU A 117 4.47 16.88 5.46
N GLY A 118 4.04 15.75 5.98
CA GLY A 118 3.11 15.64 7.09
C GLY A 118 3.78 14.94 8.26
N GLU A 119 3.56 15.46 9.46
CA GLU A 119 3.94 14.77 10.69
C GLU A 119 2.84 13.79 11.08
N MET A 120 3.19 12.51 11.18
CA MET A 120 2.25 11.43 11.42
C MET A 120 2.55 10.73 12.71
N HIS A 121 1.51 10.48 13.47
CA HIS A 121 1.54 9.65 14.67
C HIS A 121 1.17 8.21 14.32
N HIS A 122 1.71 7.25 15.06
CA HIS A 122 1.37 5.83 14.94
C HIS A 122 1.64 5.09 16.27
N GLU A 123 1.08 3.89 16.41
CA GLU A 123 1.22 3.02 17.60
C GLU A 123 2.15 1.83 17.35
N GLU A 124 3.14 1.97 16.51
CA GLU A 124 4.09 0.89 16.15
C GLU A 124 3.43 -0.41 15.63
N ALA A 125 2.20 -0.30 15.12
CA ALA A 125 1.47 -1.43 14.55
C ALA A 125 1.75 -1.59 13.05
N SER A 126 1.53 -2.79 12.52
CA SER A 126 1.62 -3.05 11.08
C SER A 126 3.01 -2.71 10.52
N VAL A 127 3.07 -1.93 9.43
CA VAL A 127 4.32 -1.51 8.78
C VAL A 127 5.13 -0.51 9.61
N PHE A 128 4.58 0.03 10.69
CA PHE A 128 5.24 1.00 11.57
C PHE A 128 6.01 0.37 12.74
N LYS A 129 6.07 -0.96 12.82
CA LYS A 129 6.73 -1.67 13.91
C LYS A 129 8.19 -1.23 14.07
N GLY A 130 8.53 -0.80 15.29
CA GLY A 130 9.89 -0.38 15.65
C GLY A 130 10.34 0.96 15.06
N LEU A 131 9.41 1.76 14.50
CA LEU A 131 9.72 3.09 13.98
C LEU A 131 9.41 4.18 15.02
N PRO A 132 10.13 5.32 14.97
CA PRO A 132 9.83 6.43 15.86
C PRO A 132 8.48 7.08 15.52
N SER A 133 7.75 7.54 16.53
CA SER A 133 6.52 8.33 16.38
C SER A 133 6.68 9.64 17.15
N PRO A 134 6.37 10.82 16.57
CA PRO A 134 5.92 10.99 15.19
C PRO A 134 7.04 10.83 14.15
N LEU A 135 6.67 10.64 12.88
CA LEU A 135 7.58 10.65 11.75
C LEU A 135 7.06 11.55 10.62
N GLN A 136 7.96 12.01 9.75
CA GLN A 136 7.59 12.83 8.60
C GLN A 136 7.58 12.02 7.31
N ALA A 137 6.51 12.19 6.51
CA ALA A 137 6.43 11.59 5.19
C ALA A 137 5.73 12.48 4.17
N THR A 138 6.03 12.21 2.92
CA THR A 138 5.55 13.00 1.78
C THR A 138 4.11 12.59 1.43
N ARG A 139 3.28 13.59 1.23
CA ARG A 139 1.85 13.47 0.91
C ARG A 139 1.56 14.07 -0.46
N TYR A 140 0.81 13.32 -1.29
CA TYR A 140 0.34 13.73 -2.62
C TYR A 140 -1.10 13.25 -2.81
N HIS A 141 -2.05 13.80 -2.05
CA HIS A 141 -3.43 13.32 -2.13
C HIS A 141 -4.45 14.44 -1.98
N SER A 142 -5.55 14.34 -2.71
CA SER A 142 -6.75 15.15 -2.60
C SER A 142 -7.94 14.36 -2.05
N LEU A 143 -7.78 13.04 -1.90
CA LEU A 143 -8.76 12.13 -1.34
C LEU A 143 -8.20 11.46 -0.09
N ILE A 144 -9.09 11.08 0.81
CA ILE A 144 -8.81 10.37 2.05
C ILE A 144 -9.88 9.31 2.32
N VAL A 145 -9.54 8.30 3.11
CA VAL A 145 -10.56 7.42 3.69
C VAL A 145 -11.27 8.16 4.82
N ASP A 146 -12.59 8.22 4.74
CA ASP A 146 -13.43 8.89 5.74
C ASP A 146 -13.45 8.10 7.05
N ARG A 147 -12.91 8.71 8.10
CA ARG A 147 -12.86 8.10 9.43
C ARG A 147 -14.24 7.75 10.00
N ALA A 148 -15.26 8.54 9.68
CA ALA A 148 -16.62 8.34 10.18
C ALA A 148 -17.29 7.09 9.58
N THR A 149 -16.82 6.63 8.43
CA THR A 149 -17.35 5.46 7.71
C THR A 149 -16.41 4.25 7.74
N LEU A 150 -15.33 4.33 8.54
CA LEU A 150 -14.36 3.22 8.60
C LEU A 150 -15.05 1.96 9.14
N PRO A 151 -15.02 0.84 8.38
CA PRO A 151 -15.67 -0.40 8.82
C PRO A 151 -14.94 -1.04 9.99
N ASP A 152 -15.68 -1.78 10.82
CA ASP A 152 -15.16 -2.41 12.04
C ASP A 152 -14.01 -3.40 11.84
N CYS A 153 -13.88 -3.96 10.63
CA CYS A 153 -12.79 -4.89 10.29
C CYS A 153 -11.45 -4.20 10.04
N LEU A 154 -11.44 -2.87 9.87
CA LEU A 154 -10.23 -2.07 9.71
C LEU A 154 -9.88 -1.33 11.00
N GLU A 155 -8.60 -1.11 11.20
CA GLU A 155 -8.06 -0.27 12.27
C GLU A 155 -7.15 0.82 11.68
N VAL A 156 -7.11 1.97 12.35
CA VAL A 156 -6.21 3.07 12.01
C VAL A 156 -4.86 2.81 12.65
N THR A 157 -3.82 2.72 11.85
CA THR A 157 -2.44 2.46 12.30
C THR A 157 -1.58 3.72 12.32
N ALA A 158 -1.96 4.77 11.57
CA ALA A 158 -1.31 6.07 11.58
C ALA A 158 -2.29 7.20 11.25
N TRP A 159 -2.04 8.41 11.80
CA TRP A 159 -2.93 9.57 11.67
C TRP A 159 -2.16 10.91 11.79
N LEU A 160 -2.79 11.99 11.31
CA LEU A 160 -2.38 13.37 11.54
C LEU A 160 -3.09 13.96 12.76
N ASP A 161 -2.61 15.11 13.25
CA ASP A 161 -3.22 15.82 14.40
C ASP A 161 -4.71 16.17 14.20
N ASP A 162 -5.12 16.39 12.96
CA ASP A 162 -6.52 16.65 12.60
C ASP A 162 -7.38 15.36 12.53
N GLY A 163 -6.79 14.21 12.80
CA GLY A 163 -7.45 12.91 12.76
C GLY A 163 -7.51 12.26 11.37
N THR A 164 -6.94 12.89 10.34
CA THR A 164 -6.85 12.29 8.99
C THR A 164 -6.13 10.95 9.05
N ILE A 165 -6.73 9.91 8.49
CA ILE A 165 -6.16 8.57 8.45
C ILE A 165 -4.96 8.55 7.49
N MET A 166 -3.82 8.11 7.99
CA MET A 166 -2.58 8.00 7.24
C MET A 166 -2.06 6.55 7.14
N GLY A 167 -2.62 5.65 7.91
CA GLY A 167 -2.36 4.23 7.86
C GLY A 167 -3.57 3.42 8.27
N LEU A 168 -3.77 2.28 7.62
CA LEU A 168 -4.83 1.29 7.89
C LEU A 168 -4.24 -0.11 7.95
N ALA A 169 -4.87 -0.96 8.73
CA ALA A 169 -4.67 -2.40 8.65
C ALA A 169 -5.99 -3.14 8.85
N HIS A 170 -6.13 -4.30 8.23
CA HIS A 170 -7.23 -5.20 8.55
C HIS A 170 -6.90 -5.96 9.84
N LYS A 171 -7.85 -6.02 10.76
CA LYS A 171 -7.64 -6.59 12.11
C LYS A 171 -7.24 -8.06 12.14
N THR A 172 -7.63 -8.83 11.13
CA THR A 172 -7.42 -10.30 11.07
C THR A 172 -6.80 -10.80 9.77
N LYS A 173 -6.65 -9.95 8.77
CA LYS A 173 -6.08 -10.28 7.46
C LYS A 173 -4.78 -9.53 7.25
N PRO A 174 -3.83 -10.04 6.48
CA PRO A 174 -2.54 -9.38 6.24
C PRO A 174 -2.67 -8.26 5.18
N ILE A 175 -3.61 -7.35 5.38
CA ILE A 175 -3.90 -6.22 4.48
C ILE A 175 -3.51 -4.93 5.19
N HIS A 176 -2.62 -4.16 4.57
CA HIS A 176 -2.05 -2.94 5.13
C HIS A 176 -2.09 -1.81 4.13
N GLY A 177 -2.28 -0.58 4.59
CA GLY A 177 -2.32 0.58 3.72
C GLY A 177 -1.67 1.81 4.36
N VAL A 178 -1.01 2.62 3.52
CA VAL A 178 -0.45 3.92 3.90
C VAL A 178 -0.90 4.99 2.90
N GLN A 179 -1.41 6.12 3.40
CA GLN A 179 -1.90 7.22 2.56
C GLN A 179 -0.76 8.05 1.96
N PHE A 180 0.37 8.06 2.60
CA PHE A 180 1.59 8.77 2.17
C PHE A 180 2.45 7.91 1.25
N HIS A 181 3.58 8.48 0.79
CA HIS A 181 4.50 7.86 -0.15
C HIS A 181 5.80 7.41 0.55
N PRO A 182 5.91 6.15 1.02
CA PRO A 182 7.14 5.65 1.64
C PRO A 182 8.31 5.58 0.67
N GLU A 183 8.05 5.50 -0.62
CA GLU A 183 9.05 5.47 -1.71
C GLU A 183 9.63 6.84 -2.05
N SER A 184 9.09 7.92 -1.48
CA SER A 184 9.63 9.24 -1.64
C SER A 184 10.90 9.41 -0.81
N ILE A 185 11.97 9.94 -1.40
CA ILE A 185 13.23 10.23 -0.71
C ILE A 185 13.08 11.17 0.49
N ARG A 186 12.01 11.95 0.52
CA ARG A 186 11.71 12.88 1.62
C ARG A 186 10.89 12.23 2.74
N SER A 187 10.42 11.00 2.56
CA SER A 187 9.74 10.25 3.60
C SER A 187 10.75 9.57 4.51
N GLN A 188 10.61 9.80 5.81
CA GLN A 188 11.45 9.14 6.81
C GLN A 188 11.12 7.65 6.90
N HIS A 189 12.13 6.83 7.07
CA HIS A 189 11.99 5.38 7.31
C HIS A 189 11.23 4.58 6.24
N GLY A 190 11.15 5.07 4.99
CA GLY A 190 10.41 4.40 3.92
C GLY A 190 10.88 2.96 3.66
N HIS A 191 12.20 2.73 3.59
CA HIS A 191 12.76 1.37 3.44
C HIS A 191 12.40 0.46 4.63
N ALA A 192 12.41 0.99 5.85
CA ALA A 192 12.06 0.20 7.04
C ALA A 192 10.59 -0.20 7.04
N MET A 193 9.68 0.68 6.60
CA MET A 193 8.26 0.36 6.44
C MET A 193 8.04 -0.73 5.40
N LEU A 194 8.67 -0.61 4.22
CA LEU A 194 8.60 -1.62 3.17
C LEU A 194 9.21 -2.96 3.63
N LYS A 195 10.31 -2.89 4.38
CA LYS A 195 10.89 -4.09 4.99
C LYS A 195 9.94 -4.75 5.99
N ASN A 196 9.28 -3.97 6.85
CA ASN A 196 8.29 -4.49 7.78
C ASN A 196 7.15 -5.21 7.03
N PHE A 197 6.70 -4.67 5.90
CA PHE A 197 5.75 -5.38 5.05
C PHE A 197 6.34 -6.68 4.48
N LEU A 198 7.55 -6.65 3.94
CA LEU A 198 8.21 -7.85 3.41
C LEU A 198 8.41 -8.94 4.44
N ASP A 199 8.60 -8.57 5.71
CA ASP A 199 8.72 -9.53 6.81
C ASP A 199 7.39 -10.26 7.10
N LEU A 200 6.25 -9.68 6.73
CA LEU A 200 4.93 -10.32 6.78
C LEU A 200 4.67 -11.26 5.59
N VAL A 201 5.38 -11.07 4.50
CA VAL A 201 5.23 -11.89 3.28
C VAL A 201 5.93 -13.24 3.51
N PRO A 202 5.23 -14.38 3.36
CA PRO A 202 5.85 -15.70 3.56
C PRO A 202 6.91 -15.99 2.50
N VAL A 203 7.93 -16.74 2.89
CA VAL A 203 8.87 -17.35 1.95
C VAL A 203 8.16 -18.54 1.32
N PRO A 204 8.16 -18.70 -0.02
CA PRO A 204 7.63 -19.90 -0.65
C PRO A 204 8.31 -21.16 -0.10
N ALA A 205 7.52 -22.21 0.13
CA ALA A 205 8.01 -23.50 0.57
C ALA A 205 8.85 -24.21 -0.49
#